data_333d884b1c777a83cce66e39cf043b92
#
_entry.id   333d884b1c777a83cce66e39cf043b92
#
_cell.length_a   1.000
_cell.length_b   1.000
_cell.length_c   1.000
_cell.angle_alpha   90.00
_cell.angle_beta   90.00
_cell.angle_gamma   90.00
#
_symmetry.space_group_name_H-M   'P 1'
#
loop_
_entity.id
_entity.type
_entity.pdbx_description
1 polymer ?
#
loop_
_entity_poly.entity_id
_entity_poly.type
_entity_poly.pdbx_seq_one_letter_code
_entity_poly.pdbx_strand_id
1 'polypeptide(L)'
;MLKVGFIGLGTMGFPIAGHISKSYQTLVFNRTTNKSQKWTSEFEGETCESVKDLALKSKVIFLCLSEDRDIEEVVLGRDGIFEHINEGTIVVDHSTTSVDMATLISKEILKKDSIFLDAPVSGGEAGAQNGSLSVMIGGDSSAYKQISPILDCYSAFHKYMGPSGNGQLTKMINQICIAGLIQALAEAASIAKKSGISSKEVLDVISRGAAQSWQMENRWESMIDDEYDFGFAVDLMVKDH
;
A
#
# COMPACT_ATOMS: atom_id res chain seq x y z
N MET A 1 18.47 1.57 -19.04
CA MET A 1 17.05 1.70 -18.61
C MET A 1 17.01 1.61 -17.09
N LEU A 2 16.16 2.38 -16.41
CA LEU A 2 16.02 2.35 -14.95
C LEU A 2 15.46 0.99 -14.52
N LYS A 3 16.16 0.30 -13.61
CA LYS A 3 15.71 -0.96 -13.03
C LYS A 3 14.99 -0.70 -11.71
N VAL A 4 13.77 -1.18 -11.61
CA VAL A 4 12.91 -1.07 -10.44
C VAL A 4 12.77 -2.44 -9.79
N GLY A 5 13.13 -2.55 -8.53
CA GLY A 5 12.91 -3.73 -7.71
C GLY A 5 11.56 -3.65 -6.99
N PHE A 6 10.86 -4.76 -6.84
CA PHE A 6 9.63 -4.84 -6.06
C PHE A 6 9.64 -6.08 -5.15
N ILE A 7 9.49 -5.86 -3.86
CA ILE A 7 9.50 -6.92 -2.83
C ILE A 7 8.12 -6.99 -2.17
N GLY A 8 7.53 -8.18 -2.19
CA GLY A 8 6.23 -8.42 -1.59
C GLY A 8 5.09 -8.41 -2.62
N LEU A 9 4.79 -9.60 -3.16
CA LEU A 9 3.73 -9.83 -4.16
C LEU A 9 2.45 -10.34 -3.50
N GLY A 10 1.97 -9.61 -2.49
CA GLY A 10 0.66 -9.81 -1.88
C GLY A 10 -0.46 -9.23 -2.75
N THR A 11 -1.69 -9.15 -2.18
CA THR A 11 -2.88 -8.61 -2.84
C THR A 11 -2.65 -7.22 -3.46
N MET A 12 -1.91 -6.36 -2.77
CA MET A 12 -1.59 -5.01 -3.23
C MET A 12 -0.35 -5.00 -4.14
N GLY A 13 0.74 -5.61 -3.70
CA GLY A 13 2.03 -5.52 -4.39
C GLY A 13 2.05 -6.21 -5.76
N PHE A 14 1.29 -7.29 -5.94
CA PHE A 14 1.22 -8.02 -7.20
C PHE A 14 0.75 -7.15 -8.38
N PRO A 15 -0.42 -6.48 -8.31
CA PRO A 15 -0.86 -5.58 -9.36
C PRO A 15 -0.03 -4.28 -9.46
N ILE A 16 0.45 -3.71 -8.35
CA ILE A 16 1.31 -2.51 -8.38
C ILE A 16 2.58 -2.78 -9.20
N ALA A 17 3.29 -3.87 -8.89
CA ALA A 17 4.47 -4.27 -9.65
C ALA A 17 4.14 -4.51 -11.14
N GLY A 18 2.96 -5.09 -11.44
CA GLY A 18 2.47 -5.30 -12.80
C GLY A 18 2.22 -3.99 -13.56
N HIS A 19 1.70 -2.95 -12.91
CA HIS A 19 1.57 -1.64 -13.53
C HIS A 19 2.94 -1.00 -13.82
N ILE A 20 3.89 -1.10 -12.89
CA ILE A 20 5.25 -0.58 -13.06
C ILE A 20 5.96 -1.26 -14.24
N SER A 21 5.79 -2.57 -14.39
CA SER A 21 6.47 -3.36 -15.44
C SER A 21 6.10 -2.96 -16.87
N LYS A 22 4.95 -2.30 -17.07
CA LYS A 22 4.55 -1.78 -18.37
C LYS A 22 5.44 -0.64 -18.89
N SER A 23 6.19 0.02 -18.01
CA SER A 23 7.01 1.20 -18.34
C SER A 23 8.47 1.08 -17.91
N TYR A 24 8.80 0.19 -16.99
CA TYR A 24 10.14 0.04 -16.41
C TYR A 24 10.57 -1.43 -16.39
N GLN A 25 11.88 -1.66 -16.51
CA GLN A 25 12.44 -2.99 -16.28
C GLN A 25 12.26 -3.34 -14.80
N THR A 26 11.36 -4.29 -14.52
CA THR A 26 10.96 -4.64 -13.17
C THR A 26 11.53 -5.97 -12.71
N LEU A 27 12.16 -5.96 -11.54
CA LEU A 27 12.70 -7.13 -10.85
C LEU A 27 11.82 -7.41 -9.65
N VAL A 28 11.36 -8.64 -9.46
CA VAL A 28 10.48 -8.97 -8.34
C VAL A 28 11.08 -10.03 -7.43
N PHE A 29 10.78 -9.90 -6.13
CA PHE A 29 11.07 -10.91 -5.14
C PHE A 29 9.89 -11.11 -4.21
N ASN A 30 9.60 -12.35 -3.87
CA ASN A 30 8.65 -12.71 -2.83
C ASN A 30 9.12 -13.94 -2.07
N ARG A 31 9.00 -13.95 -0.74
CA ARG A 31 9.38 -15.08 0.12
C ARG A 31 8.78 -16.41 -0.36
N THR A 32 7.55 -16.40 -0.83
CA THR A 32 6.90 -17.55 -1.48
C THR A 32 7.19 -17.52 -2.97
N THR A 33 8.11 -18.32 -3.45
CA THR A 33 8.61 -18.35 -4.85
C THR A 33 7.49 -18.50 -5.89
N ASN A 34 6.45 -19.30 -5.59
CA ASN A 34 5.32 -19.48 -6.51
C ASN A 34 4.62 -18.16 -6.86
N LYS A 35 4.62 -17.17 -5.96
CA LYS A 35 4.03 -15.84 -6.25
C LYS A 35 4.86 -15.07 -7.27
N SER A 36 6.18 -15.13 -7.17
CA SER A 36 7.08 -14.50 -8.17
C SER A 36 6.96 -15.17 -9.53
N GLN A 37 6.88 -16.50 -9.57
CA GLN A 37 6.68 -17.24 -10.81
C GLN A 37 5.32 -16.94 -11.45
N LYS A 38 4.26 -16.88 -10.65
CA LYS A 38 2.94 -16.45 -11.13
C LYS A 38 3.01 -15.05 -11.73
N TRP A 39 3.67 -14.11 -11.03
CA TRP A 39 3.79 -12.74 -11.49
C TRP A 39 4.47 -12.65 -12.86
N THR A 40 5.60 -13.34 -13.08
CA THR A 40 6.31 -13.36 -14.37
C THR A 40 5.59 -14.14 -15.47
N SER A 41 4.55 -14.92 -15.13
CA SER A 41 3.67 -15.53 -16.14
C SER A 41 2.57 -14.55 -16.65
N GLU A 42 2.30 -13.49 -15.91
CA GLU A 42 1.25 -12.51 -16.23
C GLU A 42 1.82 -11.15 -16.69
N PHE A 43 3.02 -10.79 -16.25
CA PHE A 43 3.65 -9.50 -16.50
C PHE A 43 5.08 -9.63 -17.00
N GLU A 44 5.57 -8.60 -17.71
CA GLU A 44 6.94 -8.51 -18.16
C GLU A 44 7.87 -8.16 -16.99
N GLY A 45 8.96 -8.92 -16.83
CA GLY A 45 9.97 -8.70 -15.80
C GLY A 45 10.72 -9.96 -15.42
N GLU A 46 11.53 -9.88 -14.39
CA GLU A 46 12.42 -10.95 -13.96
C GLU A 46 12.23 -11.25 -12.46
N THR A 47 12.32 -12.52 -12.06
CA THR A 47 12.40 -12.89 -10.64
C THR A 47 13.84 -12.80 -10.15
N CYS A 48 14.01 -12.30 -8.92
CA CYS A 48 15.27 -12.38 -8.18
C CYS A 48 15.25 -13.57 -7.22
N GLU A 49 16.42 -14.19 -7.00
CA GLU A 49 16.55 -15.33 -6.08
C GLU A 49 16.54 -14.90 -4.59
N SER A 50 16.90 -13.65 -4.33
CA SER A 50 16.99 -13.10 -2.96
C SER A 50 16.76 -11.60 -2.94
N VAL A 51 16.50 -11.06 -1.73
CA VAL A 51 16.48 -9.61 -1.46
C VAL A 51 17.81 -8.97 -1.84
N LYS A 52 18.92 -9.61 -1.51
CA LYS A 52 20.27 -9.20 -1.90
C LYS A 52 20.42 -9.04 -3.42
N ASP A 53 20.02 -10.05 -4.19
CA ASP A 53 20.12 -10.02 -5.66
C ASP A 53 19.32 -8.86 -6.25
N LEU A 54 18.12 -8.63 -5.74
CA LEU A 54 17.27 -7.52 -6.15
C LEU A 54 17.89 -6.16 -5.76
N ALA A 55 18.40 -6.03 -4.53
CA ALA A 55 18.98 -4.78 -4.04
C ALA A 55 20.20 -4.36 -4.86
N LEU A 56 21.10 -5.29 -5.20
CA LEU A 56 22.29 -5.03 -6.00
C LEU A 56 21.97 -4.55 -7.43
N LYS A 57 20.82 -4.97 -7.98
CA LYS A 57 20.45 -4.71 -9.38
C LYS A 57 19.54 -3.52 -9.57
N SER A 58 18.91 -3.02 -8.50
CA SER A 58 17.86 -2.01 -8.56
C SER A 58 18.35 -0.62 -8.16
N LYS A 59 17.82 0.42 -8.80
CA LYS A 59 18.05 1.82 -8.43
C LYS A 59 16.89 2.40 -7.62
N VAL A 60 15.69 1.88 -7.80
CA VAL A 60 14.51 2.16 -6.98
C VAL A 60 13.94 0.83 -6.51
N ILE A 61 13.65 0.69 -5.23
CA ILE A 61 13.14 -0.54 -4.63
C ILE A 61 11.83 -0.23 -3.93
N PHE A 62 10.76 -0.88 -4.34
CA PHE A 62 9.47 -0.82 -3.69
C PHE A 62 9.26 -2.01 -2.75
N LEU A 63 8.65 -1.73 -1.60
CA LEU A 63 8.24 -2.72 -0.60
C LEU A 63 6.72 -2.69 -0.45
N CYS A 64 6.10 -3.86 -0.29
CA CYS A 64 4.69 -3.98 0.08
C CYS A 64 4.53 -5.23 0.95
N LEU A 65 4.78 -5.08 2.23
CA LEU A 65 4.86 -6.15 3.23
C LEU A 65 3.74 -6.02 4.27
N SER A 66 3.69 -6.94 5.24
CA SER A 66 2.53 -7.06 6.12
C SER A 66 2.64 -6.22 7.39
N GLU A 67 3.82 -6.14 8.02
CA GLU A 67 4.01 -5.55 9.34
C GLU A 67 5.45 -5.04 9.57
N ASP A 68 5.65 -4.29 10.66
CA ASP A 68 6.94 -3.70 11.05
C ASP A 68 8.07 -4.73 11.06
N ARG A 69 7.83 -5.91 11.62
CA ARG A 69 8.81 -6.99 11.68
C ARG A 69 9.27 -7.46 10.30
N ASP A 70 8.35 -7.58 9.35
CA ASP A 70 8.69 -7.97 7.98
C ASP A 70 9.57 -6.89 7.31
N ILE A 71 9.27 -5.60 7.56
CA ILE A 71 10.09 -4.48 7.06
C ILE A 71 11.48 -4.50 7.70
N GLU A 72 11.56 -4.63 9.01
CA GLU A 72 12.84 -4.70 9.72
C GLU A 72 13.71 -5.85 9.18
N GLU A 73 13.12 -7.05 9.02
CA GLU A 73 13.84 -8.21 8.49
C GLU A 73 14.31 -8.01 7.03
N VAL A 74 13.44 -7.51 6.17
CA VAL A 74 13.76 -7.32 4.73
C VAL A 74 14.72 -6.16 4.52
N VAL A 75 14.64 -5.09 5.31
CA VAL A 75 15.50 -3.93 5.14
C VAL A 75 16.80 -4.05 5.94
N LEU A 76 16.73 -4.37 7.23
CA LEU A 76 17.87 -4.34 8.15
C LEU A 76 18.42 -5.73 8.50
N GLY A 77 17.75 -6.81 8.11
CA GLY A 77 18.20 -8.17 8.35
C GLY A 77 19.54 -8.48 7.67
N ARG A 78 20.21 -9.57 8.09
CA ARG A 78 21.56 -9.96 7.65
C ARG A 78 21.75 -10.01 6.13
N ASP A 79 20.71 -10.47 5.38
CA ASP A 79 20.71 -10.51 3.91
C ASP A 79 19.71 -9.48 3.33
N GLY A 80 19.44 -8.43 4.10
CA GLY A 80 18.49 -7.38 3.77
C GLY A 80 19.00 -6.33 2.79
N ILE A 81 18.14 -5.38 2.48
CA ILE A 81 18.44 -4.30 1.54
C ILE A 81 19.63 -3.47 2.01
N PHE A 82 19.67 -3.07 3.30
CA PHE A 82 20.70 -2.20 3.85
C PHE A 82 22.12 -2.66 3.56
N GLU A 83 22.40 -3.96 3.68
CA GLU A 83 23.74 -4.49 3.47
C GLU A 83 24.19 -4.48 2.00
N HIS A 84 23.24 -4.41 1.06
CA HIS A 84 23.49 -4.69 -0.35
C HIS A 84 23.08 -3.58 -1.33
N ILE A 85 22.41 -2.52 -0.87
CA ILE A 85 22.04 -1.41 -1.76
C ILE A 85 23.26 -0.62 -2.23
N ASN A 86 23.16 -0.11 -3.45
CA ASN A 86 24.13 0.82 -4.00
C ASN A 86 23.82 2.25 -3.53
N GLU A 87 24.85 3.08 -3.43
CA GLU A 87 24.71 4.52 -3.15
C GLU A 87 23.68 5.19 -4.07
N GLY A 88 22.86 6.07 -3.50
CA GLY A 88 21.81 6.82 -4.18
C GLY A 88 20.62 5.97 -4.61
N THR A 89 20.44 4.76 -4.03
CA THR A 89 19.21 3.98 -4.20
C THR A 89 18.06 4.62 -3.44
N ILE A 90 16.87 4.61 -4.03
CA ILE A 90 15.64 5.06 -3.36
C ILE A 90 14.82 3.82 -2.98
N VAL A 91 14.53 3.67 -1.69
CA VAL A 91 13.65 2.63 -1.15
C VAL A 91 12.31 3.26 -0.82
N VAL A 92 11.23 2.68 -1.32
CA VAL A 92 9.85 3.18 -1.19
C VAL A 92 8.99 2.11 -0.53
N ASP A 93 8.44 2.40 0.63
CA ASP A 93 7.65 1.43 1.39
C ASP A 93 6.15 1.73 1.33
N HIS A 94 5.40 0.86 0.66
CA HIS A 94 3.94 0.90 0.59
C HIS A 94 3.24 0.16 1.72
N SER A 95 4.00 -0.50 2.58
CA SER A 95 3.44 -1.18 3.75
C SER A 95 2.82 -0.16 4.71
N THR A 96 1.78 -0.56 5.41
CA THR A 96 1.28 0.21 6.56
C THR A 96 2.05 -0.25 7.80
N THR A 97 2.91 0.63 8.29
CA THR A 97 3.83 0.38 9.42
C THR A 97 3.74 1.51 10.44
N SER A 98 4.39 1.35 11.58
CA SER A 98 4.48 2.41 12.57
C SER A 98 5.33 3.60 12.07
N VAL A 99 5.02 4.79 12.57
CA VAL A 99 5.82 6.01 12.33
C VAL A 99 7.26 5.81 12.83
N ASP A 100 7.41 5.11 13.94
CA ASP A 100 8.72 4.82 14.54
C ASP A 100 9.55 3.91 13.62
N MET A 101 8.95 2.87 13.04
CA MET A 101 9.62 2.00 12.07
C MET A 101 10.04 2.78 10.83
N ALA A 102 9.15 3.57 10.22
CA ALA A 102 9.49 4.39 9.06
C ALA A 102 10.66 5.34 9.35
N THR A 103 10.66 5.97 10.53
CA THR A 103 11.72 6.89 10.96
C THR A 103 13.05 6.15 11.20
N LEU A 104 13.00 4.95 11.81
CA LEU A 104 14.18 4.11 12.04
C LEU A 104 14.82 3.71 10.71
N ILE A 105 14.03 3.13 9.80
CA ILE A 105 14.52 2.70 8.48
C ILE A 105 15.12 3.86 7.70
N SER A 106 14.46 5.02 7.71
CA SER A 106 14.95 6.22 7.03
C SER A 106 16.36 6.62 7.53
N LYS A 107 16.58 6.60 8.85
CA LYS A 107 17.88 6.90 9.45
C LYS A 107 18.96 5.87 9.08
N GLU A 108 18.60 4.61 9.06
CA GLU A 108 19.56 3.55 8.72
C GLU A 108 19.94 3.61 7.24
N ILE A 109 18.96 3.69 6.34
CA ILE A 109 19.19 3.76 4.88
C ILE A 109 20.05 4.98 4.49
N LEU A 110 19.89 6.09 5.19
CA LEU A 110 20.69 7.30 4.98
C LEU A 110 22.20 7.07 5.23
N LYS A 111 22.58 6.15 6.11
CA LYS A 111 23.99 5.79 6.35
C LYS A 111 24.70 5.14 5.15
N LYS A 112 23.91 4.71 4.16
CA LYS A 112 24.39 4.16 2.88
C LYS A 112 24.28 5.17 1.73
N ASP A 113 24.19 6.47 2.04
CA ASP A 113 23.96 7.53 1.05
C ASP A 113 22.78 7.23 0.12
N SER A 114 21.73 6.61 0.67
CA SER A 114 20.50 6.20 0.02
C SER A 114 19.30 6.79 0.73
N ILE A 115 18.14 6.78 0.11
CA ILE A 115 16.95 7.48 0.60
C ILE A 115 15.83 6.48 0.83
N PHE A 116 15.11 6.63 1.95
CA PHE A 116 13.88 5.91 2.24
C PHE A 116 12.68 6.86 2.19
N LEU A 117 11.60 6.39 1.57
CA LEU A 117 10.31 7.07 1.55
C LEU A 117 9.24 6.12 2.10
N ASP A 118 8.54 6.55 3.15
CA ASP A 118 7.32 5.89 3.58
C ASP A 118 6.16 6.36 2.69
N ALA A 119 5.52 5.43 2.02
CA ALA A 119 4.56 5.73 0.97
C ALA A 119 3.32 4.82 1.02
N PRO A 120 2.65 4.71 2.19
CA PRO A 120 1.45 3.88 2.30
C PRO A 120 0.36 4.32 1.33
N VAL A 121 -0.50 3.36 0.99
CA VAL A 121 -1.51 3.51 -0.06
C VAL A 121 -2.93 3.39 0.48
N SER A 122 -3.87 3.98 -0.22
CA SER A 122 -5.31 3.85 0.00
C SER A 122 -6.02 3.59 -1.33
N GLY A 123 -7.12 2.78 -1.30
CA GLY A 123 -7.89 2.40 -2.48
C GLY A 123 -8.20 0.90 -2.54
N GLY A 124 -7.63 0.12 -1.61
CA GLY A 124 -7.86 -1.33 -1.49
C GLY A 124 -7.40 -2.12 -2.73
N GLU A 125 -7.79 -3.39 -2.78
CA GLU A 125 -7.43 -4.29 -3.87
C GLU A 125 -7.91 -3.78 -5.24
N ALA A 126 -9.15 -3.29 -5.31
CA ALA A 126 -9.69 -2.73 -6.54
C ALA A 126 -8.87 -1.52 -7.06
N GLY A 127 -8.45 -0.63 -6.15
CA GLY A 127 -7.57 0.49 -6.50
C GLY A 127 -6.22 0.04 -7.01
N ALA A 128 -5.64 -1.00 -6.42
CA ALA A 128 -4.37 -1.56 -6.87
C ALA A 128 -4.50 -2.23 -8.25
N GLN A 129 -5.55 -3.02 -8.48
CA GLN A 129 -5.83 -3.67 -9.76
C GLN A 129 -6.08 -2.65 -10.88
N ASN A 130 -6.81 -1.58 -10.59
CA ASN A 130 -7.16 -0.55 -11.57
C ASN A 130 -6.08 0.53 -11.76
N GLY A 131 -4.98 0.51 -10.99
CA GLY A 131 -3.97 1.55 -11.05
C GLY A 131 -4.48 2.92 -10.57
N SER A 132 -5.38 2.94 -9.60
CA SER A 132 -6.09 4.15 -9.13
C SER A 132 -5.90 4.43 -7.63
N LEU A 133 -4.77 4.01 -7.07
CA LEU A 133 -4.44 4.22 -5.67
C LEU A 133 -4.21 5.70 -5.34
N SER A 134 -4.42 6.06 -4.08
CA SER A 134 -3.90 7.28 -3.47
C SER A 134 -2.66 6.94 -2.65
N VAL A 135 -1.55 7.67 -2.86
CA VAL A 135 -0.27 7.43 -2.18
C VAL A 135 0.11 8.63 -1.31
N MET A 136 0.47 8.38 -0.06
CA MET A 136 0.82 9.38 0.94
C MET A 136 2.32 9.29 1.23
N ILE A 137 3.14 10.26 0.79
CA ILE A 137 4.59 10.12 0.78
C ILE A 137 5.25 10.98 1.86
N GLY A 138 5.97 10.33 2.79
CA GLY A 138 6.90 10.95 3.73
C GLY A 138 8.35 10.69 3.34
N GLY A 139 9.25 11.64 3.65
CA GLY A 139 10.68 11.52 3.44
C GLY A 139 11.31 12.68 2.68
N ASP A 140 12.28 12.42 1.83
CA ASP A 140 12.99 13.44 1.04
C ASP A 140 12.17 13.91 -0.17
N SER A 141 11.98 15.23 -0.28
CA SER A 141 11.15 15.82 -1.33
C SER A 141 11.78 15.73 -2.74
N SER A 142 13.10 15.62 -2.83
CA SER A 142 13.80 15.47 -4.11
C SER A 142 13.68 14.05 -4.63
N ALA A 143 13.79 13.06 -3.76
CA ALA A 143 13.55 11.66 -4.07
C ALA A 143 12.09 11.42 -4.48
N TYR A 144 11.13 12.01 -3.77
CA TYR A 144 9.72 11.98 -4.19
C TYR A 144 9.54 12.46 -5.64
N LYS A 145 10.13 13.61 -6.02
CA LYS A 145 10.05 14.12 -7.39
C LYS A 145 10.67 13.15 -8.42
N GLN A 146 11.75 12.47 -8.06
CA GLN A 146 12.40 11.50 -8.94
C GLN A 146 11.55 10.27 -9.20
N ILE A 147 10.79 9.79 -8.20
CA ILE A 147 9.94 8.60 -8.35
C ILE A 147 8.52 8.91 -8.79
N SER A 148 8.09 10.18 -8.83
CA SER A 148 6.73 10.56 -9.25
C SER A 148 6.28 9.89 -10.56
N PRO A 149 7.10 9.82 -11.64
CA PRO A 149 6.70 9.12 -12.86
C PRO A 149 6.47 7.61 -12.67
N ILE A 150 7.08 6.99 -11.65
CA ILE A 150 6.84 5.58 -11.33
C ILE A 150 5.52 5.45 -10.55
N LEU A 151 5.25 6.38 -9.62
CA LEU A 151 3.98 6.43 -8.88
C LEU A 151 2.79 6.59 -9.82
N ASP A 152 2.92 7.40 -10.87
CA ASP A 152 1.88 7.63 -11.90
C ASP A 152 1.46 6.34 -12.64
N CYS A 153 2.29 5.28 -12.62
CA CYS A 153 1.94 4.01 -13.26
C CYS A 153 0.76 3.29 -12.59
N TYR A 154 0.52 3.50 -11.30
CA TYR A 154 -0.45 2.74 -10.50
C TYR A 154 -1.27 3.58 -9.52
N SER A 155 -1.12 4.89 -9.54
CA SER A 155 -1.89 5.79 -8.68
C SER A 155 -2.64 6.84 -9.47
N ALA A 156 -3.86 7.15 -9.03
CA ALA A 156 -4.63 8.28 -9.54
C ALA A 156 -4.22 9.59 -8.84
N PHE A 157 -3.65 9.49 -7.65
CA PHE A 157 -3.20 10.64 -6.87
C PHE A 157 -2.07 10.25 -5.93
N HIS A 158 -1.04 11.06 -5.87
CA HIS A 158 0.01 10.93 -4.88
C HIS A 158 0.46 12.30 -4.37
N LYS A 159 0.84 12.38 -3.10
CA LYS A 159 1.22 13.66 -2.49
C LYS A 159 2.33 13.52 -1.46
N TYR A 160 3.26 14.45 -1.52
CA TYR A 160 4.27 14.65 -0.48
C TYR A 160 3.65 15.23 0.78
N MET A 161 3.83 14.55 1.90
CA MET A 161 3.23 14.88 3.20
C MET A 161 4.25 15.46 4.20
N GLY A 162 5.53 15.58 3.82
CA GLY A 162 6.56 16.11 4.69
C GLY A 162 7.66 15.09 5.01
N PRO A 163 8.37 15.25 6.16
CA PRO A 163 9.44 14.36 6.58
C PRO A 163 9.02 12.89 6.69
N SER A 164 10.02 11.99 6.80
CA SER A 164 9.80 10.56 7.03
C SER A 164 8.89 10.31 8.23
N GLY A 165 7.96 9.37 8.08
CA GLY A 165 6.88 9.05 9.01
C GLY A 165 5.56 9.80 8.73
N ASN A 166 5.58 10.90 7.98
CA ASN A 166 4.36 11.65 7.69
C ASN A 166 3.43 10.93 6.71
N GLY A 167 3.94 10.08 5.84
CA GLY A 167 3.12 9.18 5.03
C GLY A 167 2.32 8.22 5.91
N GLN A 168 3.01 7.53 6.84
CA GLN A 168 2.38 6.62 7.79
C GLN A 168 1.38 7.34 8.71
N LEU A 169 1.75 8.50 9.26
CA LEU A 169 0.83 9.31 10.07
C LEU A 169 -0.43 9.69 9.28
N THR A 170 -0.28 10.07 8.02
CA THR A 170 -1.42 10.38 7.14
C THR A 170 -2.29 9.14 6.90
N LYS A 171 -1.66 7.97 6.75
CA LYS A 171 -2.38 6.70 6.63
C LYS A 171 -3.15 6.36 7.91
N MET A 172 -2.57 6.55 9.10
CA MET A 172 -3.28 6.35 10.37
C MET A 172 -4.52 7.25 10.46
N ILE A 173 -4.40 8.52 10.09
CA ILE A 173 -5.55 9.45 10.04
C ILE A 173 -6.63 8.93 9.08
N ASN A 174 -6.24 8.46 7.88
CA ASN A 174 -7.16 7.83 6.94
C ASN A 174 -7.87 6.61 7.55
N GLN A 175 -7.15 5.75 8.27
CA GLN A 175 -7.72 4.55 8.89
C GLN A 175 -8.71 4.89 10.02
N ILE A 176 -8.42 5.91 10.84
CA ILE A 176 -9.38 6.43 11.84
C ILE A 176 -10.70 6.86 11.17
N CYS A 177 -10.62 7.59 10.06
CA CYS A 177 -11.82 7.99 9.32
C CYS A 177 -12.61 6.79 8.79
N ILE A 178 -11.92 5.78 8.22
CA ILE A 178 -12.55 4.57 7.70
C ILE A 178 -13.23 3.79 8.82
N ALA A 179 -12.55 3.56 9.94
CA ALA A 179 -13.11 2.82 11.08
C ALA A 179 -14.37 3.49 11.65
N GLY A 180 -14.32 4.82 11.83
CA GLY A 180 -15.47 5.58 12.31
C GLY A 180 -16.66 5.51 11.34
N LEU A 181 -16.42 5.65 10.05
CA LEU A 181 -17.46 5.53 9.02
C LEU A 181 -18.08 4.13 8.97
N ILE A 182 -17.27 3.09 8.98
CA ILE A 182 -17.75 1.69 8.94
C ILE A 182 -18.60 1.39 10.16
N GLN A 183 -18.18 1.80 11.35
CA GLN A 183 -18.95 1.62 12.58
C GLN A 183 -20.31 2.34 12.52
N ALA A 184 -20.32 3.61 12.10
CA ALA A 184 -21.56 4.37 11.96
C ALA A 184 -22.52 3.77 10.94
N LEU A 185 -22.00 3.28 9.81
CA LEU A 185 -22.81 2.61 8.78
C LEU A 185 -23.39 1.29 9.28
N ALA A 186 -22.61 0.49 10.01
CA ALA A 186 -23.09 -0.76 10.59
C ALA A 186 -24.25 -0.54 11.58
N GLU A 187 -24.16 0.48 12.43
CA GLU A 187 -25.24 0.86 13.34
C GLU A 187 -26.48 1.31 12.57
N ALA A 188 -26.34 2.17 11.57
CA ALA A 188 -27.44 2.64 10.73
C ALA A 188 -28.12 1.50 9.95
N ALA A 189 -27.33 0.59 9.34
CA ALA A 189 -27.81 -0.60 8.67
C ALA A 189 -28.61 -1.52 9.62
N SER A 190 -28.11 -1.71 10.86
CA SER A 190 -28.81 -2.47 11.89
C SER A 190 -30.18 -1.84 12.26
N ILE A 191 -30.25 -0.52 12.34
CA ILE A 191 -31.51 0.19 12.59
C ILE A 191 -32.48 0.00 11.42
N ALA A 192 -32.05 0.17 10.18
CA ALA A 192 -32.87 -0.05 8.99
C ALA A 192 -33.45 -1.46 8.97
N LYS A 193 -32.60 -2.48 9.20
CA LYS A 193 -33.00 -3.90 9.24
C LYS A 193 -34.04 -4.17 10.34
N LYS A 194 -33.85 -3.61 11.55
CA LYS A 194 -34.77 -3.82 12.70
C LYS A 194 -36.08 -3.06 12.58
N SER A 195 -36.09 -1.91 11.93
CA SER A 195 -37.29 -1.09 11.76
C SER A 195 -38.23 -1.59 10.64
N GLY A 196 -37.76 -2.51 9.79
CA GLY A 196 -38.50 -3.00 8.65
C GLY A 196 -38.63 -2.00 7.49
N ILE A 197 -37.86 -0.91 7.52
CA ILE A 197 -37.77 0.02 6.40
C ILE A 197 -36.94 -0.64 5.29
N SER A 198 -37.30 -0.40 4.03
CA SER A 198 -36.49 -0.87 2.88
C SER A 198 -35.08 -0.27 2.95
N SER A 199 -34.08 -1.11 3.19
CA SER A 199 -32.68 -0.68 3.28
C SER A 199 -32.17 -0.06 1.99
N LYS A 200 -32.71 -0.50 0.84
CA LYS A 200 -32.41 0.06 -0.47
C LYS A 200 -32.95 1.49 -0.61
N GLU A 201 -34.19 1.73 -0.22
CA GLU A 201 -34.76 3.09 -0.26
C GLU A 201 -34.07 4.03 0.72
N VAL A 202 -33.63 3.52 1.88
CA VAL A 202 -32.79 4.29 2.82
C VAL A 202 -31.50 4.69 2.14
N LEU A 203 -30.77 3.73 1.52
CA LEU A 203 -29.52 4.02 0.81
C LEU A 203 -29.73 5.05 -0.30
N ASP A 204 -30.77 4.88 -1.13
CA ASP A 204 -31.09 5.78 -2.25
C ASP A 204 -31.27 7.24 -1.81
N VAL A 205 -31.79 7.45 -0.61
CA VAL A 205 -32.01 8.79 -0.05
C VAL A 205 -30.76 9.34 0.59
N ILE A 206 -30.14 8.58 1.51
CA ILE A 206 -29.03 9.11 2.33
C ILE A 206 -27.73 9.25 1.54
N SER A 207 -27.53 8.45 0.48
CA SER A 207 -26.36 8.58 -0.41
C SER A 207 -26.36 9.88 -1.23
N ARG A 208 -27.49 10.58 -1.31
CA ARG A 208 -27.62 11.89 -1.99
C ARG A 208 -27.56 13.08 -1.05
N GLY A 209 -27.41 12.82 0.25
CA GLY A 209 -27.38 13.83 1.31
C GLY A 209 -25.99 13.99 1.92
N ALA A 210 -25.95 14.73 3.02
CA ALA A 210 -24.71 15.05 3.75
C ALA A 210 -24.00 13.83 4.36
N ALA A 211 -24.68 12.70 4.50
CA ALA A 211 -24.13 11.45 5.02
C ALA A 211 -23.39 10.61 3.97
N GLN A 212 -23.42 11.01 2.68
CA GLN A 212 -22.79 10.29 1.60
C GLN A 212 -21.30 10.02 1.87
N SER A 213 -20.86 8.81 1.56
CA SER A 213 -19.46 8.43 1.60
C SER A 213 -19.20 7.25 0.66
N TRP A 214 -17.96 7.10 0.20
CA TRP A 214 -17.55 5.94 -0.58
C TRP A 214 -17.86 4.62 0.16
N GLN A 215 -17.67 4.61 1.47
CA GLN A 215 -17.96 3.44 2.30
C GLN A 215 -19.45 3.09 2.30
N MET A 216 -20.33 4.10 2.35
CA MET A 216 -21.76 3.90 2.24
C MET A 216 -22.15 3.24 0.90
N GLU A 217 -21.69 3.80 -0.20
CA GLU A 217 -22.03 3.33 -1.55
C GLU A 217 -21.49 1.92 -1.84
N ASN A 218 -20.37 1.54 -1.25
CA ASN A 218 -19.70 0.28 -1.57
C ASN A 218 -19.82 -0.79 -0.47
N ARG A 219 -20.40 -0.48 0.70
CA ARG A 219 -20.46 -1.41 1.84
C ARG A 219 -21.85 -1.59 2.44
N TRP A 220 -22.78 -0.68 2.16
CA TRP A 220 -24.13 -0.73 2.75
C TRP A 220 -24.87 -2.03 2.42
N GLU A 221 -24.95 -2.40 1.14
CA GLU A 221 -25.66 -3.60 0.71
C GLU A 221 -25.04 -4.86 1.34
N SER A 222 -23.71 -5.01 1.27
CA SER A 222 -23.04 -6.16 1.86
C SER A 222 -23.22 -6.25 3.39
N MET A 223 -23.31 -5.12 4.10
CA MET A 223 -23.66 -5.12 5.52
C MET A 223 -25.10 -5.57 5.80
N ILE A 224 -26.05 -5.21 4.94
CA ILE A 224 -27.44 -5.65 5.05
C ILE A 224 -27.57 -7.14 4.80
N ASP A 225 -26.82 -7.68 3.84
CA ASP A 225 -26.85 -9.08 3.41
C ASP A 225 -25.94 -10.00 4.23
N ASP A 226 -25.25 -9.44 5.24
CA ASP A 226 -24.25 -10.15 6.06
C ASP A 226 -23.08 -10.74 5.23
N GLU A 227 -22.71 -10.09 4.12
CA GLU A 227 -21.60 -10.45 3.25
C GLU A 227 -20.35 -9.59 3.57
N TYR A 228 -19.28 -10.20 4.11
CA TYR A 228 -18.10 -9.48 4.61
C TYR A 228 -16.80 -9.85 3.91
N ASP A 229 -16.85 -10.64 2.84
CA ASP A 229 -15.64 -11.02 2.09
C ASP A 229 -15.32 -10.02 0.97
N PHE A 230 -14.78 -8.88 1.35
CA PHE A 230 -14.38 -7.83 0.41
C PHE A 230 -12.88 -7.51 0.44
N GLY A 231 -12.05 -8.48 0.78
CA GLY A 231 -10.60 -8.41 0.59
C GLY A 231 -9.82 -7.57 1.60
N PHE A 232 -10.44 -7.08 2.70
CA PHE A 232 -9.74 -6.39 3.78
C PHE A 232 -10.12 -7.00 5.13
N ALA A 233 -9.18 -7.75 5.73
CA ALA A 233 -9.41 -8.43 7.01
C ALA A 233 -9.46 -7.44 8.18
N VAL A 234 -10.32 -7.71 9.17
CA VAL A 234 -10.45 -6.90 10.39
C VAL A 234 -9.12 -6.83 11.16
N ASP A 235 -8.34 -7.92 11.17
CA ASP A 235 -7.03 -7.95 11.83
C ASP A 235 -6.05 -6.92 11.25
N LEU A 236 -6.14 -6.63 9.94
CA LEU A 236 -5.34 -5.58 9.31
C LEU A 236 -5.77 -4.18 9.78
N MET A 237 -7.07 -3.97 10.00
CA MET A 237 -7.58 -2.70 10.54
C MET A 237 -7.10 -2.50 11.98
N VAL A 238 -7.13 -3.54 12.80
CA VAL A 238 -6.64 -3.49 14.19
C VAL A 238 -5.14 -3.20 14.24
N LYS A 239 -4.36 -3.80 13.34
CA LYS A 239 -2.92 -3.52 13.23
C LYS A 239 -2.64 -2.06 12.85
N ASP A 240 -3.47 -1.46 11.99
CA ASP A 240 -3.29 -0.11 11.46
C ASP A 240 -3.66 1.01 12.47
N HIS A 241 -4.24 0.64 13.63
CA HIS A 241 -4.60 1.53 14.75
C HIS A 241 -3.66 1.40 15.94
#